data_db0fa4c1d1aaabb5634cfa75b9a2d76b
#
_entry.id   db0fa4c1d1aaabb5634cfa75b9a2d76b
#
_cell.length_a   1.000
_cell.length_b   1.000
_cell.length_c   1.000
_cell.angle_alpha   90.00
_cell.angle_beta   90.00
_cell.angle_gamma   90.00
#
_symmetry.space_group_name_H-M   'P 1'
#
loop_
_entity.id
_entity.type
_entity.pdbx_description
1 polymer ?
#
loop_
_entity_poly.entity_id
_entity_poly.type
_entity_poly.pdbx_seq_one_letter_code
_entity_poly.pdbx_strand_id
1 'polypeptide(L)'
;MNSAENENFHRYTPRLEYMLKRINPKKYGYDPTIHLKGKKTQPWKLTPRNRELLESYYVDKVNEGITKPRILSLLEQTSRILEWLGKDWDKVTKEDLKIIVTKIRANPHTEKTKSDYLSKIKQFDKWLNDNNEYTDKTRWIKTTIRLKHYKLPTDLITPEEAKKLIDSTSSARDRSIISLVWETGARIGEIANLRIQDIQFNKGEATINLFGKTGARRVMILESVRDLKNYLTVRSLTTKHDFVFCLEGTRNNSAPMTHAAITKLMKQATERSGLKKRIHPHLFRHSRASYLASKGLSEAQLCFIFGWTLGSKQVRTYIHLSQQQVQNALLEKVYGIKKTENHEQEVVKCFVCGEINQPNTDTCINCYNPLTIQGALKIKQQNEILEQDKDISQKVMAEAFKLIQNKGLTTTEAQKQAIMIIAKQQMQTTKKETE
;
A
#
# COMPACT_ATOMS: atom_id res chain seq x y z
N MET A 1 1.32 -3.84 -10.45
CA MET A 1 2.48 -3.13 -11.06
C MET A 1 3.08 -4.03 -12.11
N ASN A 2 3.05 -3.61 -13.37
CA ASN A 2 3.76 -4.32 -14.43
C ASN A 2 5.29 -4.05 -14.31
N SER A 3 6.10 -4.75 -15.11
CA SER A 3 7.57 -4.63 -15.04
C SER A 3 8.06 -3.19 -15.32
N ALA A 4 7.42 -2.47 -16.25
CA ALA A 4 7.77 -1.11 -16.62
C ALA A 4 7.45 -0.08 -15.52
N GLU A 5 6.29 -0.20 -14.87
CA GLU A 5 5.90 0.67 -13.76
C GLU A 5 6.81 0.50 -12.55
N ASN A 6 7.21 -0.74 -12.25
CA ASN A 6 8.16 -1.04 -11.18
C ASN A 6 9.55 -0.45 -11.48
N GLU A 7 9.97 -0.50 -12.74
CA GLU A 7 11.23 0.10 -13.19
C GLU A 7 11.22 1.62 -13.03
N ASN A 8 10.15 2.30 -13.48
CA ASN A 8 9.99 3.75 -13.36
C ASN A 8 10.01 4.21 -11.90
N PHE A 9 9.36 3.46 -11.01
CA PHE A 9 9.28 3.78 -9.59
C PHE A 9 10.62 3.61 -8.86
N HIS A 10 11.37 2.54 -9.15
CA HIS A 10 12.60 2.18 -8.44
C HIS A 10 13.90 2.47 -9.19
N ARG A 11 13.84 2.68 -10.51
CA ARG A 11 15.01 2.94 -11.38
C ARG A 11 16.08 1.85 -11.25
N TYR A 12 15.69 0.60 -11.40
CA TYR A 12 16.62 -0.52 -11.22
C TYR A 12 17.65 -0.64 -12.34
N THR A 13 17.31 -0.34 -13.59
CA THR A 13 18.25 -0.42 -14.73
C THR A 13 19.44 0.52 -14.54
N PRO A 14 19.28 1.85 -14.33
CA PRO A 14 20.42 2.74 -14.07
C PRO A 14 21.24 2.33 -12.84
N ARG A 15 20.60 1.78 -11.82
CA ARG A 15 21.30 1.31 -10.61
C ARG A 15 22.14 0.07 -10.89
N LEU A 16 21.65 -0.83 -11.76
CA LEU A 16 22.35 -2.04 -12.14
C LEU A 16 23.56 -1.71 -13.03
N GLU A 17 23.37 -0.84 -14.03
CA GLU A 17 24.46 -0.32 -14.87
C GLU A 17 25.57 0.33 -14.02
N TYR A 18 25.18 1.16 -13.06
CA TYR A 18 26.14 1.77 -12.14
C TYR A 18 26.84 0.73 -11.26
N MET A 19 26.15 -0.35 -10.85
CA MET A 19 26.76 -1.46 -10.11
C MET A 19 27.83 -2.16 -10.96
N LEU A 20 27.57 -2.43 -12.24
CA LEU A 20 28.54 -3.03 -13.16
C LEU A 20 29.76 -2.14 -13.36
N LYS A 21 29.56 -0.82 -13.49
CA LYS A 21 30.67 0.16 -13.54
C LYS A 21 31.55 0.12 -12.29
N ARG A 22 30.97 -0.10 -11.12
CA ARG A 22 31.73 -0.24 -9.87
C ARG A 22 32.47 -1.57 -9.77
N ILE A 23 31.92 -2.65 -10.32
CA ILE A 23 32.56 -3.98 -10.35
C ILE A 23 33.75 -3.96 -11.31
N ASN A 24 33.54 -3.50 -12.51
CA ASN A 24 34.63 -3.42 -13.53
C ASN A 24 34.70 -2.03 -14.15
N PRO A 25 35.38 -1.09 -13.46
CA PRO A 25 35.45 0.32 -13.90
C PRO A 25 36.14 0.50 -15.25
N LYS A 26 37.12 -0.36 -15.61
CA LYS A 26 37.81 -0.29 -16.88
C LYS A 26 36.92 -0.67 -18.05
N LYS A 27 36.11 -1.72 -17.90
CA LYS A 27 35.23 -2.25 -18.95
C LYS A 27 33.99 -1.38 -19.18
N TYR A 28 33.38 -0.86 -18.11
CA TYR A 28 32.10 -0.16 -18.18
C TYR A 28 32.20 1.35 -18.02
N GLY A 29 33.39 1.93 -17.94
CA GLY A 29 33.58 3.37 -17.80
C GLY A 29 33.00 3.94 -16.52
N TYR A 30 33.69 3.79 -15.40
CA TYR A 30 33.25 4.36 -14.12
C TYR A 30 33.49 5.88 -14.10
N ASP A 31 32.44 6.64 -13.79
CA ASP A 31 32.50 8.09 -13.60
C ASP A 31 32.36 8.43 -12.12
N PRO A 32 33.39 8.99 -11.45
CA PRO A 32 33.37 9.36 -10.05
C PRO A 32 32.44 10.55 -9.76
N THR A 33 31.99 11.28 -10.79
CA THR A 33 31.04 12.41 -10.61
C THR A 33 29.59 11.96 -10.48
N ILE A 34 29.28 10.74 -10.92
CA ILE A 34 27.93 10.18 -10.81
C ILE A 34 27.68 9.73 -9.38
N HIS A 35 26.74 10.40 -8.71
CA HIS A 35 26.34 10.10 -7.34
C HIS A 35 25.03 9.31 -7.31
N LEU A 36 25.06 8.05 -6.86
CA LEU A 36 23.84 7.35 -6.48
C LEU A 36 23.42 7.75 -5.06
N LYS A 37 22.19 8.26 -4.92
CA LYS A 37 21.61 8.70 -3.63
C LYS A 37 22.44 9.80 -2.92
N GLY A 38 23.10 10.69 -3.68
CA GLY A 38 23.88 11.81 -3.12
C GLY A 38 25.14 11.43 -2.34
N LYS A 39 25.59 10.17 -2.42
CA LYS A 39 26.86 9.71 -1.82
C LYS A 39 27.87 9.37 -2.88
N LYS A 40 29.09 9.90 -2.73
CA LYS A 40 30.24 9.43 -3.53
C LYS A 40 30.47 7.96 -3.20
N THR A 41 30.38 7.10 -4.19
CA THR A 41 30.70 5.69 -4.06
C THR A 41 31.90 5.37 -4.94
N GLN A 42 32.86 4.63 -4.41
CA GLN A 42 34.04 4.21 -5.14
C GLN A 42 33.83 2.85 -5.82
N PRO A 43 34.62 2.51 -6.85
CA PRO A 43 34.70 1.15 -7.34
C PRO A 43 35.01 0.16 -6.23
N TRP A 44 34.52 -1.06 -6.38
CA TRP A 44 34.87 -2.15 -5.46
C TRP A 44 36.35 -2.54 -5.64
N LYS A 45 37.04 -2.74 -4.53
CA LYS A 45 38.42 -3.25 -4.52
C LYS A 45 38.40 -4.76 -4.73
N LEU A 46 38.25 -5.17 -5.98
CA LEU A 46 38.15 -6.59 -6.36
C LEU A 46 39.39 -7.01 -7.15
N THR A 47 39.78 -8.28 -7.01
CA THR A 47 40.79 -8.88 -7.87
C THR A 47 40.27 -9.03 -9.32
N PRO A 48 41.14 -9.12 -10.35
CA PRO A 48 40.69 -9.35 -11.73
C PRO A 48 39.77 -10.61 -11.81
N ARG A 49 40.15 -11.71 -11.18
CA ARG A 49 39.40 -12.95 -11.18
C ARG A 49 37.99 -12.79 -10.56
N ASN A 50 37.87 -12.11 -9.44
CA ASN A 50 36.57 -11.86 -8.81
C ASN A 50 35.66 -10.92 -9.64
N ARG A 51 36.20 -10.02 -10.45
CA ARG A 51 35.41 -9.22 -11.40
C ARG A 51 34.82 -10.09 -12.49
N GLU A 52 35.61 -10.97 -13.09
CA GLU A 52 35.15 -11.93 -14.10
C GLU A 52 34.03 -12.84 -13.51
N LEU A 53 34.23 -13.38 -12.33
CA LEU A 53 33.23 -14.22 -11.66
C LEU A 53 31.92 -13.46 -11.41
N LEU A 54 31.97 -12.21 -10.98
CA LEU A 54 30.75 -11.39 -10.76
C LEU A 54 30.04 -11.04 -12.07
N GLU A 55 30.79 -10.83 -13.16
CA GLU A 55 30.20 -10.60 -14.49
C GLU A 55 29.50 -11.85 -15.00
N SER A 56 30.13 -13.02 -14.90
CA SER A 56 29.50 -14.30 -15.25
C SER A 56 28.26 -14.57 -14.39
N TYR A 57 28.37 -14.33 -13.07
CA TYR A 57 27.24 -14.46 -12.15
C TYR A 57 26.07 -13.53 -12.52
N TYR A 58 26.37 -12.31 -12.95
CA TYR A 58 25.34 -11.40 -13.44
C TYR A 58 24.64 -11.94 -14.68
N VAL A 59 25.39 -12.40 -15.68
CA VAL A 59 24.86 -12.92 -16.94
C VAL A 59 23.95 -14.13 -16.66
N ASP A 60 24.44 -15.08 -15.85
CA ASP A 60 23.66 -16.28 -15.51
C ASP A 60 22.37 -15.93 -14.77
N LYS A 61 22.42 -14.98 -13.80
CA LYS A 61 21.21 -14.56 -13.08
C LYS A 61 20.21 -13.80 -13.95
N VAL A 62 20.67 -13.13 -15.01
CA VAL A 62 19.77 -12.56 -16.03
C VAL A 62 19.12 -13.68 -16.87
N ASN A 63 19.90 -14.65 -17.30
CA ASN A 63 19.42 -15.79 -18.10
C ASN A 63 18.46 -16.69 -17.30
N GLU A 64 18.66 -16.83 -15.98
CA GLU A 64 17.72 -17.50 -15.06
C GLU A 64 16.41 -16.71 -14.87
N GLY A 65 16.24 -15.54 -15.47
CA GLY A 65 15.06 -14.71 -15.30
C GLY A 65 14.92 -14.06 -13.93
N ILE A 66 16.01 -13.95 -13.17
CA ILE A 66 16.00 -13.29 -11.85
C ILE A 66 15.71 -11.79 -12.01
N THR A 67 14.83 -11.26 -11.17
CA THR A 67 14.43 -9.86 -11.25
C THR A 67 15.58 -8.89 -10.95
N LYS A 68 15.62 -7.75 -11.65
CA LYS A 68 16.65 -6.70 -11.50
C LYS A 68 16.94 -6.31 -10.02
N PRO A 69 15.94 -6.07 -9.14
CA PRO A 69 16.20 -5.75 -7.73
C PRO A 69 16.90 -6.90 -6.99
N ARG A 70 16.60 -8.14 -7.33
CA ARG A 70 17.25 -9.30 -6.74
C ARG A 70 18.70 -9.42 -7.21
N ILE A 71 18.95 -9.24 -8.51
CA ILE A 71 20.31 -9.23 -9.09
C ILE A 71 21.13 -8.11 -8.44
N LEU A 72 20.59 -6.89 -8.34
CA LEU A 72 21.26 -5.78 -7.69
C LEU A 72 21.68 -6.11 -6.25
N SER A 73 20.80 -6.72 -5.48
CA SER A 73 21.11 -7.17 -4.10
C SER A 73 22.18 -8.27 -4.07
N LEU A 74 22.15 -9.20 -5.03
CA LEU A 74 23.16 -10.25 -5.16
C LEU A 74 24.54 -9.65 -5.43
N LEU A 75 24.65 -8.82 -6.45
CA LEU A 75 25.91 -8.20 -6.84
C LEU A 75 26.47 -7.29 -5.73
N GLU A 76 25.65 -6.42 -5.13
CA GLU A 76 26.11 -5.49 -4.10
C GLU A 76 26.68 -6.21 -2.87
N GLN A 77 25.97 -7.23 -2.37
CA GLN A 77 26.39 -7.94 -1.17
C GLN A 77 27.57 -8.88 -1.46
N THR A 78 27.55 -9.57 -2.60
CA THR A 78 28.68 -10.45 -3.00
C THR A 78 29.95 -9.63 -3.26
N SER A 79 29.87 -8.49 -3.96
CA SER A 79 31.02 -7.61 -4.16
C SER A 79 31.63 -7.16 -2.84
N ARG A 80 30.81 -6.82 -1.86
CA ARG A 80 31.29 -6.44 -0.52
C ARG A 80 31.98 -7.58 0.21
N ILE A 81 31.46 -8.80 0.10
CA ILE A 81 32.08 -9.98 0.69
C ILE A 81 33.43 -10.26 0.06
N LEU A 82 33.52 -10.20 -1.28
CA LEU A 82 34.76 -10.39 -2.02
C LEU A 82 35.81 -9.31 -1.72
N GLU A 83 35.37 -8.05 -1.55
CA GLU A 83 36.25 -6.96 -1.09
C GLU A 83 36.79 -7.21 0.33
N TRP A 84 35.97 -7.71 1.24
CA TRP A 84 36.42 -8.06 2.60
C TRP A 84 37.39 -9.23 2.64
N LEU A 85 37.24 -10.19 1.72
CA LEU A 85 38.16 -11.33 1.56
C LEU A 85 39.52 -10.90 1.01
N GLY A 86 39.54 -9.94 0.06
CA GLY A 86 40.77 -9.39 -0.52
C GLY A 86 41.56 -10.36 -1.38
N LYS A 87 41.02 -11.56 -1.69
CA LYS A 87 41.66 -12.59 -2.51
C LYS A 87 40.69 -13.27 -3.45
N ASP A 88 41.20 -13.97 -4.47
CA ASP A 88 40.39 -14.71 -5.43
C ASP A 88 39.52 -15.76 -4.71
N TRP A 89 38.24 -15.85 -5.08
CA TRP A 89 37.32 -16.82 -4.48
C TRP A 89 37.81 -18.26 -4.63
N ASP A 90 38.45 -18.58 -5.74
CA ASP A 90 39.00 -19.91 -6.02
C ASP A 90 40.05 -20.33 -4.96
N LYS A 91 40.73 -19.36 -4.34
CA LYS A 91 41.74 -19.54 -3.30
C LYS A 91 41.19 -19.39 -1.87
N VAL A 92 39.88 -19.12 -1.72
CA VAL A 92 39.24 -18.93 -0.42
C VAL A 92 39.08 -20.27 0.28
N THR A 93 39.61 -20.35 1.49
CA THR A 93 39.52 -21.55 2.37
C THR A 93 38.31 -21.42 3.32
N LYS A 94 38.01 -22.52 4.01
CA LYS A 94 37.02 -22.55 5.08
C LYS A 94 37.41 -21.63 6.25
N GLU A 95 38.70 -21.54 6.53
CA GLU A 95 39.27 -20.70 7.59
C GLU A 95 39.04 -19.19 7.25
N ASP A 96 39.28 -18.78 6.00
CA ASP A 96 38.99 -17.43 5.56
C ASP A 96 37.51 -17.08 5.74
N LEU A 97 36.62 -18.01 5.39
CA LEU A 97 35.19 -17.82 5.57
C LEU A 97 34.78 -17.74 7.04
N LYS A 98 35.44 -18.48 7.96
CA LYS A 98 35.22 -18.34 9.39
C LYS A 98 35.53 -16.92 9.86
N ILE A 99 36.64 -16.33 9.41
CA ILE A 99 37.01 -14.93 9.73
C ILE A 99 35.93 -13.96 9.23
N ILE A 100 35.49 -14.09 7.98
CA ILE A 100 34.45 -13.23 7.40
C ILE A 100 33.11 -13.41 8.11
N VAL A 101 32.71 -14.63 8.42
CA VAL A 101 31.46 -14.89 9.15
C VAL A 101 31.52 -14.28 10.56
N THR A 102 32.66 -14.37 11.26
CA THR A 102 32.85 -13.71 12.56
C THR A 102 32.73 -12.19 12.42
N LYS A 103 33.38 -11.60 11.40
CA LYS A 103 33.28 -10.15 11.10
C LYS A 103 31.83 -9.72 10.82
N ILE A 104 31.08 -10.51 10.03
CA ILE A 104 29.66 -10.23 9.74
C ILE A 104 28.83 -10.29 11.02
N ARG A 105 29.05 -11.29 11.88
CA ARG A 105 28.30 -11.45 13.14
C ARG A 105 28.61 -10.37 14.15
N ALA A 106 29.85 -9.90 14.23
CA ALA A 106 30.29 -8.83 15.12
C ALA A 106 29.85 -7.44 14.63
N ASN A 107 29.47 -7.29 13.38
CA ASN A 107 29.07 -5.99 12.80
C ASN A 107 27.77 -5.48 13.46
N PRO A 108 27.58 -4.15 13.68
CA PRO A 108 26.37 -3.58 14.27
C PRO A 108 25.13 -3.62 13.36
N HIS A 109 25.18 -4.32 12.25
CA HIS A 109 24.01 -4.53 11.38
C HIS A 109 22.89 -5.32 12.08
N THR A 110 21.66 -5.14 11.57
CA THR A 110 20.52 -5.95 12.05
C THR A 110 20.77 -7.43 11.75
N GLU A 111 20.19 -8.32 12.55
CA GLU A 111 20.29 -9.77 12.36
C GLU A 111 19.81 -10.18 10.95
N LYS A 112 18.78 -9.52 10.41
CA LYS A 112 18.32 -9.75 9.04
C LYS A 112 19.41 -9.43 8.01
N THR A 113 20.10 -8.31 8.15
CA THR A 113 21.20 -7.92 7.25
C THR A 113 22.36 -8.90 7.35
N LYS A 114 22.71 -9.35 8.56
CA LYS A 114 23.76 -10.37 8.79
C LYS A 114 23.40 -11.68 8.08
N SER A 115 22.17 -12.17 8.27
CA SER A 115 21.68 -13.37 7.59
C SER A 115 21.68 -13.23 6.08
N ASP A 116 21.34 -12.04 5.54
CA ASP A 116 21.38 -11.80 4.11
C ASP A 116 22.80 -11.93 3.56
N TYR A 117 23.83 -11.38 4.22
CA TYR A 117 25.24 -11.59 3.84
C TYR A 117 25.63 -13.07 3.88
N LEU A 118 25.32 -13.79 4.96
CA LEU A 118 25.64 -15.22 5.09
C LEU A 118 24.94 -16.05 4.00
N SER A 119 23.72 -15.70 3.65
CA SER A 119 22.98 -16.34 2.55
C SER A 119 23.62 -16.07 1.20
N LYS A 120 24.23 -14.89 0.98
CA LYS A 120 24.92 -14.56 -0.29
C LYS A 120 26.21 -15.34 -0.43
N ILE A 121 26.98 -15.52 0.64
CA ILE A 121 28.17 -16.40 0.63
C ILE A 121 27.77 -17.79 0.10
N LYS A 122 26.74 -18.39 0.71
CA LYS A 122 26.25 -19.72 0.32
C LYS A 122 25.72 -19.77 -1.11
N GLN A 123 24.97 -18.74 -1.54
CA GLN A 123 24.38 -18.67 -2.88
C GLN A 123 25.48 -18.55 -3.95
N PHE A 124 26.49 -17.74 -3.69
CA PHE A 124 27.61 -17.56 -4.63
C PHE A 124 28.46 -18.81 -4.76
N ASP A 125 28.77 -19.45 -3.64
CA ASP A 125 29.49 -20.72 -3.61
C ASP A 125 28.73 -21.85 -4.33
N LYS A 126 27.43 -21.95 -4.07
CA LYS A 126 26.55 -22.92 -4.73
C LYS A 126 26.52 -22.70 -6.27
N TRP A 127 26.44 -21.43 -6.71
CA TRP A 127 26.46 -21.11 -8.14
C TRP A 127 27.76 -21.55 -8.80
N LEU A 128 28.90 -21.30 -8.18
CA LEU A 128 30.22 -21.75 -8.69
C LEU A 128 30.36 -23.27 -8.70
N ASN A 129 29.57 -23.99 -7.96
CA ASN A 129 29.49 -25.46 -7.94
C ASN A 129 28.28 -25.96 -8.74
N ASP A 130 28.04 -25.39 -9.90
CA ASP A 130 26.97 -25.74 -10.85
C ASP A 130 25.57 -25.85 -10.25
N ASN A 131 25.29 -25.08 -9.20
CA ASN A 131 24.04 -25.08 -8.45
C ASN A 131 23.64 -26.43 -7.79
N ASN A 132 24.55 -27.41 -7.70
CA ASN A 132 24.24 -28.72 -7.11
C ASN A 132 24.05 -28.64 -5.60
N GLU A 133 25.15 -28.59 -4.87
CA GLU A 133 25.15 -28.55 -3.41
C GLU A 133 26.07 -27.45 -2.86
N TYR A 134 25.92 -27.18 -1.56
CA TYR A 134 26.87 -26.34 -0.85
C TYR A 134 28.16 -27.09 -0.62
N THR A 135 29.28 -26.48 -0.97
CA THR A 135 30.60 -27.08 -0.73
C THR A 135 30.90 -27.17 0.78
N ASP A 136 31.89 -27.95 1.15
CA ASP A 136 32.29 -28.12 2.57
C ASP A 136 32.78 -26.80 3.18
N LYS A 137 33.28 -25.87 2.36
CA LYS A 137 33.70 -24.56 2.84
C LYS A 137 32.52 -23.68 3.27
N THR A 138 31.26 -23.90 2.76
CA THR A 138 30.10 -23.07 3.08
C THR A 138 28.94 -23.82 3.76
N ARG A 139 28.89 -25.16 3.71
CA ARG A 139 27.82 -25.99 4.28
C ARG A 139 27.54 -25.67 5.76
N TRP A 140 28.59 -25.45 6.56
CA TRP A 140 28.52 -25.16 7.98
C TRP A 140 27.90 -23.81 8.33
N ILE A 141 27.78 -22.87 7.38
CA ILE A 141 27.27 -21.51 7.63
C ILE A 141 25.76 -21.55 7.92
N LYS A 142 25.40 -21.25 9.16
CA LYS A 142 23.99 -21.13 9.58
C LYS A 142 23.47 -19.73 9.24
N THR A 143 22.44 -19.67 8.41
CA THR A 143 21.79 -18.42 7.97
C THR A 143 20.49 -18.12 8.71
N THR A 144 20.03 -19.05 9.58
CA THR A 144 18.80 -18.90 10.35
C THR A 144 18.89 -17.75 11.33
N ILE A 145 17.90 -16.88 11.34
CA ILE A 145 17.76 -15.79 12.29
C ILE A 145 16.81 -16.23 13.39
N ARG A 146 17.22 -16.08 14.64
CA ARG A 146 16.29 -16.09 15.76
C ARG A 146 15.66 -14.70 15.85
N LEU A 147 14.44 -14.55 15.35
CA LEU A 147 13.68 -13.32 15.50
C LEU A 147 13.29 -13.17 16.97
N LYS A 148 14.06 -12.36 17.72
CA LYS A 148 13.78 -12.07 19.13
C LYS A 148 12.78 -10.93 19.34
N HIS A 149 12.45 -10.16 18.30
CA HIS A 149 11.67 -8.92 18.46
C HIS A 149 10.54 -8.85 17.42
N TYR A 150 9.32 -9.05 17.90
CA TYR A 150 8.14 -8.45 17.26
C TYR A 150 8.24 -6.93 17.49
N LYS A 151 7.82 -6.12 16.53
CA LYS A 151 7.71 -4.68 16.76
C LYS A 151 6.74 -4.48 17.93
N LEU A 152 7.20 -3.78 18.96
CA LEU A 152 6.35 -3.40 20.08
C LEU A 152 5.23 -2.47 19.59
N PRO A 153 4.05 -2.51 20.20
CA PRO A 153 2.94 -1.60 19.85
C PRO A 153 3.32 -0.12 19.88
N THR A 154 4.29 0.26 20.74
CA THR A 154 4.82 1.62 20.84
C THR A 154 5.55 2.12 19.60
N ASP A 155 6.00 1.23 18.74
CA ASP A 155 6.69 1.56 17.48
C ASP A 155 5.70 1.83 16.34
N LEU A 156 4.42 1.53 16.52
CA LEU A 156 3.39 1.69 15.51
C LEU A 156 2.84 3.13 15.54
N ILE A 157 2.31 3.58 14.39
CA ILE A 157 1.63 4.86 14.26
C ILE A 157 0.21 4.69 14.78
N THR A 158 -0.21 5.54 15.72
CA THR A 158 -1.61 5.58 16.18
C THR A 158 -2.48 6.41 15.24
N PRO A 159 -3.83 6.31 15.30
CA PRO A 159 -4.73 7.16 14.52
C PRO A 159 -4.46 8.67 14.73
N GLU A 160 -4.18 9.10 15.98
CA GLU A 160 -3.90 10.48 16.36
C GLU A 160 -2.57 10.95 15.75
N GLU A 161 -1.53 10.09 15.76
CA GLU A 161 -0.26 10.36 15.12
C GLU A 161 -0.38 10.42 13.60
N ALA A 162 -1.19 9.55 13.00
CA ALA A 162 -1.49 9.59 11.57
C ALA A 162 -2.16 10.91 11.19
N LYS A 163 -3.13 11.37 12.00
CA LYS A 163 -3.75 12.68 11.83
C LYS A 163 -2.76 13.82 11.93
N LYS A 164 -1.86 13.82 12.93
CA LYS A 164 -0.79 14.82 13.05
C LYS A 164 0.10 14.85 11.82
N LEU A 165 0.42 13.69 11.23
CA LEU A 165 1.21 13.59 9.99
C LEU A 165 0.46 14.19 8.80
N ILE A 166 -0.84 13.88 8.64
CA ILE A 166 -1.69 14.43 7.60
C ILE A 166 -1.78 15.96 7.73
N ASP A 167 -2.00 16.47 8.93
CA ASP A 167 -2.13 17.89 9.20
C ASP A 167 -0.81 18.67 9.07
N SER A 168 0.33 18.01 9.17
CA SER A 168 1.68 18.60 9.01
C SER A 168 2.13 18.74 7.55
N THR A 169 1.33 18.29 6.59
CA THR A 169 1.67 18.37 5.15
C THR A 169 1.55 19.79 4.62
N SER A 170 2.36 20.13 3.62
CA SER A 170 2.41 21.48 3.03
C SER A 170 1.63 21.63 1.72
N SER A 171 1.14 20.54 1.14
CA SER A 171 0.40 20.56 -0.12
C SER A 171 -0.78 19.60 -0.09
N ALA A 172 -1.80 19.89 -0.90
CA ALA A 172 -2.97 19.02 -1.07
C ALA A 172 -2.58 17.63 -1.57
N ARG A 173 -1.58 17.53 -2.47
CA ARG A 173 -1.02 16.26 -2.93
C ARG A 173 -0.46 15.44 -1.79
N ASP A 174 0.42 16.03 -1.00
CA ASP A 174 1.12 15.33 0.06
C ASP A 174 0.15 14.88 1.17
N ARG A 175 -0.84 15.73 1.46
CA ARG A 175 -1.94 15.41 2.36
C ARG A 175 -2.73 14.20 1.86
N SER A 176 -3.12 14.20 0.60
CA SER A 176 -3.86 13.10 -0.01
C SER A 176 -3.06 11.79 -0.02
N ILE A 177 -1.75 11.85 -0.28
CA ILE A 177 -0.90 10.65 -0.24
C ILE A 177 -0.84 10.04 1.16
N ILE A 178 -0.57 10.85 2.20
CA ILE A 178 -0.46 10.33 3.57
C ILE A 178 -1.81 9.79 4.06
N SER A 179 -2.89 10.52 3.79
CA SER A 179 -4.26 10.13 4.12
C SER A 179 -4.63 8.77 3.50
N LEU A 180 -4.40 8.61 2.18
CA LEU A 180 -4.64 7.34 1.48
C LEU A 180 -3.77 6.19 1.99
N VAL A 181 -2.48 6.44 2.21
CA VAL A 181 -1.56 5.40 2.72
C VAL A 181 -1.99 4.94 4.11
N TRP A 182 -2.44 5.86 4.97
CA TRP A 182 -2.97 5.52 6.28
C TRP A 182 -4.24 4.69 6.18
N GLU A 183 -5.24 5.16 5.46
CA GLU A 183 -6.54 4.50 5.41
C GLU A 183 -6.50 3.14 4.73
N THR A 184 -5.81 3.03 3.58
CA THR A 184 -5.75 1.79 2.80
C THR A 184 -4.69 0.81 3.27
N GLY A 185 -3.68 1.28 3.99
CA GLY A 185 -2.47 0.51 4.27
C GLY A 185 -1.76 0.00 3.00
N ALA A 186 -1.98 0.65 1.86
CA ALA A 186 -1.43 0.25 0.57
C ALA A 186 0.10 0.29 0.56
N ARG A 187 0.70 -0.51 -0.33
CA ARG A 187 2.12 -0.35 -0.62
C ARG A 187 2.33 0.95 -1.36
N ILE A 188 3.39 1.66 -1.01
CA ILE A 188 3.62 2.98 -1.59
C ILE A 188 3.73 2.97 -3.12
N GLY A 189 4.21 1.87 -3.72
CA GLY A 189 4.22 1.70 -5.16
C GLY A 189 2.82 1.54 -5.77
N GLU A 190 1.85 1.02 -5.03
CA GLU A 190 0.45 0.93 -5.47
C GLU A 190 -0.17 2.33 -5.53
N ILE A 191 0.10 3.17 -4.53
CA ILE A 191 -0.36 4.57 -4.50
C ILE A 191 0.34 5.42 -5.58
N ALA A 192 1.66 5.26 -5.76
CA ALA A 192 2.41 6.03 -6.75
C ALA A 192 1.97 5.75 -8.19
N ASN A 193 1.50 4.53 -8.47
CA ASN A 193 1.05 4.13 -9.81
C ASN A 193 -0.48 4.17 -9.97
N LEU A 194 -1.21 4.71 -8.99
CA LEU A 194 -2.66 4.87 -9.07
C LEU A 194 -3.04 5.80 -10.23
N ARG A 195 -3.99 5.38 -11.05
CA ARG A 195 -4.51 6.16 -12.18
C ARG A 195 -5.94 6.64 -11.89
N ILE A 196 -6.37 7.66 -12.60
CA ILE A 196 -7.72 8.21 -12.44
C ILE A 196 -8.80 7.15 -12.70
N GLN A 197 -8.62 6.30 -13.70
CA GLN A 197 -9.55 5.20 -14.02
C GLN A 197 -9.68 4.15 -12.90
N ASP A 198 -8.74 4.12 -11.96
CA ASP A 198 -8.73 3.15 -10.86
C ASP A 198 -9.55 3.63 -9.67
N ILE A 199 -10.11 4.85 -9.73
CA ILE A 199 -10.89 5.45 -8.67
C ILE A 199 -12.34 5.60 -9.13
N GLN A 200 -13.26 5.09 -8.33
CA GLN A 200 -14.69 5.27 -8.51
C GLN A 200 -15.23 6.00 -7.29
N PHE A 201 -15.67 7.26 -7.52
CA PHE A 201 -16.31 8.07 -6.48
C PHE A 201 -17.80 7.76 -6.40
N ASN A 202 -18.30 7.57 -5.19
CA ASN A 202 -19.70 7.48 -4.84
C ASN A 202 -20.06 8.63 -3.87
N LYS A 203 -21.33 8.70 -3.43
CA LYS A 203 -21.74 9.68 -2.41
C LYS A 203 -21.05 9.36 -1.08
N GLY A 204 -20.10 10.22 -0.63
CA GLY A 204 -19.43 10.12 0.66
C GLY A 204 -18.27 9.10 0.73
N GLU A 205 -18.12 8.20 -0.23
CA GLU A 205 -17.09 7.19 -0.28
C GLU A 205 -16.38 7.16 -1.65
N ALA A 206 -15.28 6.43 -1.75
CA ALA A 206 -14.73 6.05 -3.03
C ALA A 206 -14.16 4.62 -2.96
N THR A 207 -14.12 3.97 -4.10
CA THR A 207 -13.49 2.66 -4.28
C THR A 207 -12.24 2.82 -5.12
N ILE A 208 -11.14 2.23 -4.67
CA ILE A 208 -9.85 2.29 -5.35
C ILE A 208 -9.42 0.88 -5.74
N ASN A 209 -9.07 0.69 -7.01
CA ASN A 209 -8.45 -0.53 -7.49
C ASN A 209 -6.92 -0.41 -7.36
N LEU A 210 -6.33 -1.20 -6.49
CA LEU A 210 -4.89 -1.21 -6.23
C LEU A 210 -4.25 -2.42 -6.91
N PHE A 211 -3.21 -2.18 -7.71
CA PHE A 211 -2.47 -3.21 -8.43
C PHE A 211 -1.11 -3.43 -7.77
N GLY A 212 -0.91 -4.58 -7.17
CA GLY A 212 0.30 -4.95 -6.45
C GLY A 212 0.97 -6.21 -6.97
N LYS A 213 2.09 -6.60 -6.32
CA LYS A 213 2.84 -7.82 -6.66
C LYS A 213 2.00 -9.10 -6.55
N THR A 214 0.98 -9.09 -5.71
CA THR A 214 0.10 -10.24 -5.39
C THR A 214 -1.24 -10.18 -6.13
N GLY A 215 -1.36 -9.34 -7.17
CA GLY A 215 -2.58 -9.14 -7.94
C GLY A 215 -3.29 -7.82 -7.66
N ALA A 216 -4.48 -7.68 -8.23
CA ALA A 216 -5.36 -6.54 -8.03
C ALA A 216 -6.25 -6.76 -6.78
N ARG A 217 -6.57 -5.67 -6.08
CA ARG A 217 -7.58 -5.65 -5.03
C ARG A 217 -8.34 -4.34 -5.03
N ARG A 218 -9.58 -4.41 -4.60
CA ARG A 218 -10.47 -3.26 -4.45
C ARG A 218 -10.53 -2.86 -2.98
N VAL A 219 -10.30 -1.59 -2.69
CA VAL A 219 -10.34 -1.03 -1.32
C VAL A 219 -11.30 0.14 -1.30
N MET A 220 -12.22 0.14 -0.35
CA MET A 220 -13.10 1.28 -0.08
C MET A 220 -12.38 2.28 0.81
N ILE A 221 -12.57 3.55 0.56
CA ILE A 221 -12.07 4.67 1.36
C ILE A 221 -13.22 5.61 1.73
N LEU A 222 -13.13 6.20 2.92
CA LEU A 222 -14.09 7.15 3.50
C LEU A 222 -13.36 8.41 3.98
N GLU A 223 -12.38 8.23 4.85
CA GLU A 223 -11.66 9.31 5.53
C GLU A 223 -10.83 10.16 4.56
N SER A 224 -10.15 9.51 3.61
CA SER A 224 -9.25 10.15 2.63
C SER A 224 -9.95 10.70 1.37
N VAL A 225 -11.24 10.44 1.21
CA VAL A 225 -12.01 10.90 0.03
C VAL A 225 -11.94 12.41 -0.14
N ARG A 226 -12.10 13.18 0.95
CA ARG A 226 -12.02 14.63 0.94
C ARG A 226 -10.66 15.12 0.47
N ASP A 227 -9.59 14.60 1.06
CA ASP A 227 -8.22 15.01 0.73
C ASP A 227 -7.88 14.67 -0.72
N LEU A 228 -8.36 13.51 -1.20
CA LEU A 228 -8.19 13.08 -2.58
C LEU A 228 -8.96 13.99 -3.55
N LYS A 229 -10.23 14.30 -3.29
CA LYS A 229 -11.02 15.22 -4.10
C LYS A 229 -10.40 16.62 -4.14
N ASN A 230 -10.01 17.16 -2.98
CA ASN A 230 -9.35 18.46 -2.90
C ASN A 230 -8.07 18.52 -3.74
N TYR A 231 -7.27 17.45 -3.74
CA TYR A 231 -6.09 17.39 -4.60
C TYR A 231 -6.47 17.33 -6.08
N LEU A 232 -7.45 16.51 -6.45
CA LEU A 232 -7.89 16.36 -7.84
C LEU A 232 -8.50 17.64 -8.42
N THR A 233 -9.11 18.50 -7.61
CA THR A 233 -9.64 19.80 -8.08
C THR A 233 -8.56 20.82 -8.44
N VAL A 234 -7.40 20.77 -7.77
CA VAL A 234 -6.27 21.67 -8.04
C VAL A 234 -5.33 21.14 -9.10
N ARG A 235 -5.51 19.89 -9.51
CA ARG A 235 -4.70 19.25 -10.52
C ARG A 235 -5.38 19.23 -11.88
N SER A 236 -4.70 19.75 -12.91
CA SER A 236 -5.14 19.63 -14.30
C SER A 236 -4.96 18.18 -14.77
N LEU A 237 -6.07 17.45 -14.86
CA LEU A 237 -6.13 16.09 -15.38
C LEU A 237 -6.73 16.13 -16.78
N THR A 238 -6.10 15.45 -17.73
CA THR A 238 -6.52 15.46 -19.13
C THR A 238 -7.18 14.15 -19.55
N THR A 239 -6.72 13.02 -18.97
CA THR A 239 -7.21 11.70 -19.35
C THR A 239 -7.43 10.76 -18.15
N LYS A 240 -8.29 9.74 -18.34
CA LYS A 240 -8.51 8.68 -17.36
C LYS A 240 -7.25 7.82 -17.09
N HIS A 241 -6.27 7.87 -17.99
CA HIS A 241 -5.02 7.12 -17.90
C HIS A 241 -3.93 7.84 -17.12
N ASP A 242 -4.15 9.12 -16.76
CA ASP A 242 -3.17 9.91 -16.01
C ASP A 242 -2.93 9.32 -14.61
N PHE A 243 -1.68 9.39 -14.17
CA PHE A 243 -1.36 9.05 -12.78
C PHE A 243 -1.99 10.05 -11.83
N VAL A 244 -2.58 9.59 -10.75
CA VAL A 244 -3.15 10.47 -9.71
C VAL A 244 -2.05 11.34 -9.10
N PHE A 245 -0.92 10.76 -8.74
CA PHE A 245 0.18 11.46 -8.08
C PHE A 245 1.42 11.57 -8.97
N CYS A 246 1.76 12.80 -9.32
CA CYS A 246 2.92 13.13 -10.16
C CYS A 246 3.92 14.02 -9.45
N LEU A 247 5.11 14.11 -10.04
CA LEU A 247 6.12 15.09 -9.66
C LEU A 247 5.66 16.48 -10.12
N GLU A 248 5.63 17.43 -9.19
CA GLU A 248 5.32 18.84 -9.47
C GLU A 248 6.61 19.64 -9.69
N GLY A 249 6.55 20.69 -10.53
CA GLY A 249 7.67 21.59 -10.76
C GLY A 249 8.80 21.06 -11.63
N THR A 250 8.64 19.93 -12.30
CA THR A 250 9.60 19.38 -13.26
C THR A 250 9.09 19.48 -14.69
N ARG A 251 9.99 19.44 -15.69
CA ARG A 251 9.62 19.42 -17.12
C ARG A 251 8.70 18.25 -17.50
N ASN A 252 8.54 17.27 -16.63
CA ASN A 252 7.70 16.06 -16.82
C ASN A 252 6.62 15.96 -15.73
N ASN A 253 5.65 16.89 -15.74
CA ASN A 253 4.52 16.90 -14.80
C ASN A 253 3.59 15.67 -14.88
N SER A 254 3.79 14.80 -15.88
CA SER A 254 3.02 13.56 -16.09
C SER A 254 3.70 12.32 -15.48
N ALA A 255 4.97 12.41 -15.06
CA ALA A 255 5.68 11.26 -14.52
C ALA A 255 5.18 10.89 -13.11
N PRO A 256 4.97 9.60 -12.81
CA PRO A 256 4.54 9.18 -11.49
C PRO A 256 5.60 9.52 -10.43
N MET A 257 5.17 9.68 -9.19
CA MET A 257 6.08 9.91 -8.08
C MET A 257 7.01 8.71 -7.87
N THR A 258 8.30 8.98 -7.63
CA THR A 258 9.28 7.94 -7.31
C THR A 258 9.22 7.55 -5.84
N HIS A 259 9.72 6.35 -5.51
CA HIS A 259 9.88 5.92 -4.11
C HIS A 259 10.68 6.92 -3.27
N ALA A 260 11.71 7.51 -3.84
CA ALA A 260 12.55 8.50 -3.16
C ALA A 260 11.77 9.79 -2.84
N ALA A 261 10.95 10.26 -3.79
CA ALA A 261 10.12 11.45 -3.60
C ALA A 261 9.12 11.26 -2.46
N ILE A 262 8.40 10.13 -2.44
CA ILE A 262 7.42 9.85 -1.39
C ILE A 262 8.10 9.60 -0.03
N THR A 263 9.27 8.95 0.00
CA THR A 263 10.03 8.79 1.24
C THR A 263 10.50 10.13 1.80
N LYS A 264 10.92 11.07 0.92
CA LYS A 264 11.30 12.43 1.29
C LYS A 264 10.09 13.19 1.86
N LEU A 265 8.94 13.11 1.19
CA LEU A 265 7.68 13.70 1.66
C LEU A 265 7.33 13.22 3.08
N MET A 266 7.32 11.89 3.31
CA MET A 266 7.01 11.32 4.63
C MET A 266 8.00 11.77 5.70
N LYS A 267 9.30 11.86 5.37
CA LYS A 267 10.31 12.39 6.28
C LYS A 267 10.02 13.84 6.66
N GLN A 268 9.72 14.70 5.68
CA GLN A 268 9.38 16.10 5.91
C GLN A 268 8.11 16.28 6.74
N ALA A 269 7.07 15.47 6.48
CA ALA A 269 5.86 15.47 7.30
C ALA A 269 6.15 15.04 8.74
N THR A 270 7.01 14.04 8.94
CA THR A 270 7.44 13.59 10.28
C THR A 270 8.18 14.69 11.02
N GLU A 271 9.11 15.37 10.37
CA GLU A 271 9.87 16.49 10.98
C GLU A 271 8.94 17.62 11.40
N ARG A 272 7.97 18.02 10.55
CA ARG A 272 6.99 19.08 10.86
C ARG A 272 5.99 18.68 11.95
N SER A 273 5.60 17.40 12.01
CA SER A 273 4.65 16.91 13.02
C SER A 273 5.24 16.83 14.44
N GLY A 274 6.57 16.97 14.59
CA GLY A 274 7.27 16.82 15.86
C GLY A 274 7.33 15.40 16.42
N LEU A 275 6.91 14.38 15.64
CA LEU A 275 6.94 12.99 16.07
C LEU A 275 8.37 12.44 16.12
N LYS A 276 8.76 11.87 17.25
CA LYS A 276 10.11 11.30 17.47
C LYS A 276 10.24 9.84 16.98
N LYS A 277 9.38 9.40 16.06
CA LYS A 277 9.39 8.03 15.50
C LYS A 277 10.03 8.01 14.11
N ARG A 278 10.72 6.92 13.78
CA ARG A 278 11.21 6.68 12.41
C ARG A 278 10.08 6.24 11.51
N ILE A 279 9.39 7.18 10.91
CA ILE A 279 8.25 6.92 10.03
C ILE A 279 8.72 6.62 8.60
N HIS A 280 8.17 5.57 8.03
CA HIS A 280 8.46 5.11 6.67
C HIS A 280 7.24 4.37 6.08
N PRO A 281 7.14 4.22 4.74
CA PRO A 281 5.92 3.69 4.11
C PRO A 281 5.42 2.35 4.67
N HIS A 282 6.32 1.40 4.93
CA HIS A 282 5.92 0.11 5.48
C HIS A 282 5.41 0.19 6.93
N LEU A 283 5.82 1.21 7.69
CA LEU A 283 5.31 1.41 9.06
C LEU A 283 3.82 1.77 9.03
N PHE A 284 3.38 2.62 8.10
CA PHE A 284 1.95 2.91 7.91
C PHE A 284 1.14 1.63 7.69
N ARG A 285 1.61 0.78 6.78
CA ARG A 285 0.95 -0.49 6.49
C ARG A 285 0.91 -1.43 7.70
N HIS A 286 2.02 -1.52 8.45
CA HIS A 286 2.08 -2.31 9.69
C HIS A 286 1.13 -1.75 10.74
N SER A 287 1.10 -0.43 10.91
CA SER A 287 0.23 0.24 11.88
C SER A 287 -1.24 0.06 11.52
N ARG A 288 -1.62 0.27 10.26
CA ARG A 288 -3.01 0.08 9.82
C ARG A 288 -3.46 -1.38 9.96
N ALA A 289 -2.61 -2.35 9.64
CA ALA A 289 -2.92 -3.76 9.83
C ALA A 289 -3.13 -4.12 11.31
N SER A 290 -2.27 -3.63 12.20
CA SER A 290 -2.41 -3.82 13.65
C SER A 290 -3.67 -3.14 14.18
N TYR A 291 -3.96 -1.92 13.71
CA TYR A 291 -5.18 -1.18 14.07
C TYR A 291 -6.44 -1.93 13.65
N LEU A 292 -6.52 -2.40 12.39
CA LEU A 292 -7.68 -3.14 11.91
C LEU A 292 -7.82 -4.51 12.61
N ALA A 293 -6.71 -5.19 12.89
CA ALA A 293 -6.71 -6.40 13.69
C ALA A 293 -7.24 -6.13 15.11
N SER A 294 -6.83 -5.01 15.75
CA SER A 294 -7.35 -4.61 17.06
C SER A 294 -8.84 -4.22 17.06
N LYS A 295 -9.40 -3.88 15.89
CA LYS A 295 -10.84 -3.65 15.69
C LYS A 295 -11.62 -4.94 15.36
N GLY A 296 -10.98 -6.10 15.40
CA GLY A 296 -11.65 -7.40 15.27
C GLY A 296 -11.75 -7.96 13.85
N LEU A 297 -11.06 -7.37 12.86
CA LEU A 297 -11.04 -7.92 11.51
C LEU A 297 -10.35 -9.30 11.51
N SER A 298 -11.00 -10.26 10.85
CA SER A 298 -10.50 -11.62 10.71
C SER A 298 -9.27 -11.70 9.78
N GLU A 299 -8.54 -12.81 9.84
CA GLU A 299 -7.41 -13.09 8.94
C GLU A 299 -7.81 -12.95 7.47
N ALA A 300 -8.95 -13.50 7.07
CA ALA A 300 -9.44 -13.45 5.70
C ALA A 300 -9.72 -12.00 5.25
N GLN A 301 -10.34 -11.18 6.11
CA GLN A 301 -10.60 -9.78 5.84
C GLN A 301 -9.31 -8.97 5.72
N LEU A 302 -8.35 -9.19 6.62
CA LEU A 302 -7.03 -8.54 6.53
C LEU A 302 -6.29 -8.97 5.26
N CYS A 303 -6.32 -10.26 4.89
CA CYS A 303 -5.74 -10.74 3.65
C CYS A 303 -6.32 -10.04 2.43
N PHE A 304 -7.64 -9.87 2.39
CA PHE A 304 -8.32 -9.17 1.31
C PHE A 304 -7.90 -7.70 1.22
N ILE A 305 -7.98 -6.96 2.34
CA ILE A 305 -7.66 -5.52 2.40
C ILE A 305 -6.19 -5.27 2.02
N PHE A 306 -5.26 -6.07 2.55
CA PHE A 306 -3.83 -5.85 2.34
C PHE A 306 -3.26 -6.62 1.13
N GLY A 307 -4.05 -7.45 0.45
CA GLY A 307 -3.58 -8.30 -0.64
C GLY A 307 -2.49 -9.26 -0.16
N TRP A 308 -2.73 -9.96 0.92
CA TRP A 308 -1.90 -11.03 1.44
C TRP A 308 -2.48 -12.39 1.08
N THR A 309 -1.63 -13.40 1.01
CA THR A 309 -2.07 -14.79 0.88
C THR A 309 -2.54 -15.30 2.22
N LEU A 310 -3.67 -15.99 2.25
CA LEU A 310 -4.19 -16.64 3.46
C LEU A 310 -3.14 -17.62 4.02
N GLY A 311 -2.99 -17.67 5.35
CA GLY A 311 -1.96 -18.48 6.02
C GLY A 311 -0.54 -17.93 5.93
N SER A 312 -0.34 -16.74 5.35
CA SER A 312 0.99 -16.14 5.25
C SER A 312 1.54 -15.74 6.62
N LYS A 313 2.88 -15.85 6.78
CA LYS A 313 3.56 -15.41 8.01
C LYS A 313 3.31 -13.94 8.36
N GLN A 314 2.97 -13.11 7.36
CA GLN A 314 2.71 -11.68 7.57
C GLN A 314 1.45 -11.45 8.40
N VAL A 315 0.36 -12.14 8.12
CA VAL A 315 -0.91 -11.98 8.84
C VAL A 315 -0.78 -12.43 10.28
N ARG A 316 -0.09 -13.56 10.51
CA ARG A 316 0.14 -14.11 11.86
C ARG A 316 0.79 -13.09 12.80
N THR A 317 1.62 -12.20 12.29
CA THR A 317 2.26 -11.14 13.10
C THR A 317 1.25 -10.20 13.75
N TYR A 318 0.07 -10.01 13.13
CA TYR A 318 -0.95 -9.06 13.63
C TYR A 318 -2.04 -9.76 14.44
N ILE A 319 -2.36 -11.01 14.15
CA ILE A 319 -3.42 -11.77 14.83
C ILE A 319 -3.02 -12.09 16.27
N HIS A 320 -1.74 -12.28 16.56
CA HIS A 320 -1.26 -12.51 17.94
C HIS A 320 -1.47 -11.32 18.89
N LEU A 321 -1.76 -10.12 18.36
CA LEU A 321 -2.11 -8.94 19.17
C LEU A 321 -3.55 -8.97 19.71
N SER A 322 -4.36 -9.93 19.27
CA SER A 322 -5.81 -9.99 19.57
C SER A 322 -6.19 -11.01 20.64
N GLN A 323 -5.27 -11.47 21.49
CA GLN A 323 -5.58 -12.49 22.52
C GLN A 323 -6.74 -12.03 23.43
N GLN A 324 -6.82 -10.74 23.74
CA GLN A 324 -7.93 -10.16 24.50
C GLN A 324 -9.25 -10.15 23.73
N GLN A 325 -9.20 -10.03 22.41
CA GLN A 325 -10.38 -10.09 21.53
C GLN A 325 -10.90 -11.52 21.38
N VAL A 326 -10.02 -12.52 21.35
CA VAL A 326 -10.43 -13.93 21.37
C VAL A 326 -11.17 -14.23 22.67
N GLN A 327 -10.67 -13.74 23.80
CA GLN A 327 -11.35 -13.87 25.09
C GLN A 327 -12.70 -13.15 25.11
N ASN A 328 -12.78 -11.93 24.56
CA ASN A 328 -14.01 -11.17 24.48
C ASN A 328 -15.03 -11.84 23.53
N ALA A 329 -14.58 -12.32 22.38
CA ALA A 329 -15.43 -13.06 21.44
C ALA A 329 -15.92 -14.39 22.04
N LEU A 330 -15.09 -15.08 22.82
CA LEU A 330 -15.49 -16.29 23.55
C LEU A 330 -16.58 -15.97 24.57
N LEU A 331 -16.37 -14.92 25.38
CA LEU A 331 -17.34 -14.47 26.38
C LEU A 331 -18.67 -14.07 25.72
N GLU A 332 -18.62 -13.31 24.62
CA GLU A 332 -19.83 -12.81 23.96
C GLU A 332 -20.57 -13.90 23.17
N LYS A 333 -19.83 -14.63 22.29
CA LYS A 333 -20.46 -15.57 21.34
C LYS A 333 -20.76 -16.94 21.92
N VAL A 334 -19.99 -17.39 22.90
CA VAL A 334 -20.11 -18.72 23.48
C VAL A 334 -20.86 -18.67 24.82
N TYR A 335 -20.54 -17.68 25.66
CA TYR A 335 -21.10 -17.56 26.99
C TYR A 335 -22.20 -16.51 27.11
N GLY A 336 -22.53 -15.77 26.04
CA GLY A 336 -23.56 -14.73 26.03
C GLY A 336 -23.25 -13.51 26.93
N ILE A 337 -22.03 -13.44 27.47
CA ILE A 337 -21.58 -12.36 28.35
C ILE A 337 -21.07 -11.19 27.50
N LYS A 338 -21.95 -10.23 27.24
CA LYS A 338 -21.52 -8.94 26.66
C LYS A 338 -20.72 -8.18 27.74
N LYS A 339 -19.39 -8.06 27.59
CA LYS A 339 -18.68 -7.01 28.27
C LYS A 339 -19.22 -5.70 27.74
N THR A 340 -19.91 -4.94 28.56
CA THR A 340 -20.04 -3.50 28.37
C THR A 340 -18.59 -2.96 28.39
N GLU A 341 -18.05 -2.73 27.20
CA GLU A 341 -16.89 -1.87 27.11
C GLU A 341 -17.35 -0.55 27.70
N ASN A 342 -16.78 -0.15 28.83
CA ASN A 342 -16.80 1.25 29.23
C ASN A 342 -16.01 2.00 28.14
N HIS A 343 -16.69 2.27 27.03
CA HIS A 343 -16.30 3.37 26.18
C HIS A 343 -16.51 4.60 27.07
N GLU A 344 -15.45 5.18 27.59
CA GLU A 344 -15.44 6.61 27.77
C GLU A 344 -16.01 7.14 26.46
N GLN A 345 -17.15 7.83 26.56
CA GLN A 345 -17.95 8.23 25.41
C GLN A 345 -17.13 9.22 24.59
N GLU A 346 -16.24 8.71 23.72
CA GLU A 346 -15.45 9.54 22.84
C GLU A 346 -16.40 10.19 21.84
N VAL A 347 -16.56 11.50 21.97
CA VAL A 347 -17.26 12.31 20.98
C VAL A 347 -16.67 12.10 19.59
N VAL A 348 -17.52 11.87 18.60
CA VAL A 348 -17.11 11.59 17.22
C VAL A 348 -16.97 12.90 16.47
N LYS A 349 -15.74 13.29 16.17
CA LYS A 349 -15.48 14.46 15.32
C LYS A 349 -15.71 14.12 13.85
N CYS A 350 -16.58 14.87 13.19
CA CYS A 350 -16.82 14.69 11.76
C CYS A 350 -15.56 15.00 10.95
N PHE A 351 -15.14 14.05 10.12
CA PHE A 351 -13.95 14.18 9.28
C PHE A 351 -14.16 15.11 8.07
N VAL A 352 -15.42 15.47 7.75
CA VAL A 352 -15.75 16.36 6.64
C VAL A 352 -15.81 17.83 7.07
N CYS A 353 -16.58 18.15 8.12
CA CYS A 353 -16.79 19.55 8.56
C CYS A 353 -16.12 19.87 9.90
N GLY A 354 -15.56 18.88 10.60
CA GLY A 354 -14.91 19.05 11.88
C GLY A 354 -15.86 19.14 13.09
N GLU A 355 -17.18 19.07 12.89
CA GLU A 355 -18.18 19.13 13.97
C GLU A 355 -18.05 17.97 14.94
N ILE A 356 -18.27 18.26 16.22
CA ILE A 356 -18.24 17.27 17.30
C ILE A 356 -19.64 16.67 17.47
N ASN A 357 -19.74 15.36 17.25
CA ASN A 357 -21.00 14.61 17.34
C ASN A 357 -21.01 13.74 18.59
N GLN A 358 -22.22 13.38 19.05
CA GLN A 358 -22.37 12.48 20.18
C GLN A 358 -21.86 11.07 19.81
N PRO A 359 -21.42 10.28 20.79
CA PRO A 359 -21.08 8.88 20.60
C PRO A 359 -22.23 8.12 19.94
N ASN A 360 -21.92 7.18 19.06
CA ASN A 360 -22.88 6.35 18.33
C ASN A 360 -23.78 7.09 17.32
N THR A 361 -23.44 8.33 16.92
CA THR A 361 -24.15 9.03 15.87
C THR A 361 -23.73 8.49 14.50
N ASP A 362 -24.69 8.01 13.70
CA ASP A 362 -24.43 7.43 12.38
C ASP A 362 -24.09 8.48 11.32
N THR A 363 -24.63 9.70 11.46
CA THR A 363 -24.45 10.81 10.51
C THR A 363 -24.11 12.09 11.27
N CYS A 364 -23.30 12.96 10.67
CA CYS A 364 -22.95 14.24 11.26
C CYS A 364 -24.16 15.16 11.40
N ILE A 365 -24.34 15.75 12.57
CA ILE A 365 -25.44 16.67 12.86
C ILE A 365 -25.40 17.96 12.00
N ASN A 366 -24.20 18.39 11.60
CA ASN A 366 -24.03 19.62 10.83
C ASN A 366 -24.04 19.41 9.32
N CYS A 367 -23.31 18.44 8.79
CA CYS A 367 -23.16 18.27 7.34
C CYS A 367 -23.78 16.98 6.80
N TYR A 368 -24.45 16.20 7.65
CA TYR A 368 -25.13 14.94 7.31
C TYR A 368 -24.26 13.87 6.64
N ASN A 369 -22.91 14.05 6.64
CA ASN A 369 -22.02 13.00 6.17
C ASN A 369 -22.01 11.80 7.12
N PRO A 370 -21.88 10.57 6.59
CA PRO A 370 -21.83 9.38 7.42
C PRO A 370 -20.60 9.39 8.33
N LEU A 371 -20.80 9.07 9.58
CA LEU A 371 -19.75 8.90 10.59
C LEU A 371 -19.43 7.43 10.82
N THR A 372 -20.33 6.53 10.42
CA THR A 372 -20.20 5.09 10.55
C THR A 372 -20.54 4.39 9.22
N ILE A 373 -20.14 3.13 9.09
CA ILE A 373 -20.52 2.29 7.93
C ILE A 373 -22.06 2.14 7.87
N GLN A 374 -22.71 2.03 9.02
CA GLN A 374 -24.18 1.96 9.07
C GLN A 374 -24.83 3.25 8.59
N GLY A 375 -24.27 4.41 8.96
CA GLY A 375 -24.71 5.71 8.45
C GLY A 375 -24.57 5.81 6.94
N ALA A 376 -23.46 5.34 6.37
CA ALA A 376 -23.25 5.30 4.93
C ALA A 376 -24.25 4.41 4.20
N LEU A 377 -24.55 3.23 4.76
CA LEU A 377 -25.56 2.31 4.21
C LEU A 377 -26.97 2.90 4.27
N LYS A 378 -27.37 3.54 5.38
CA LYS A 378 -28.66 4.22 5.51
C LYS A 378 -28.83 5.33 4.49
N ILE A 379 -27.81 6.17 4.30
CA ILE A 379 -27.84 7.25 3.30
C ILE A 379 -27.95 6.65 1.90
N LYS A 380 -27.26 5.56 1.61
CA LYS A 380 -27.35 4.87 0.31
C LYS A 380 -28.76 4.37 0.04
N GLN A 381 -29.37 3.68 0.99
CA GLN A 381 -30.75 3.19 0.90
C GLN A 381 -31.75 4.34 0.71
N GLN A 382 -31.60 5.42 1.47
CA GLN A 382 -32.45 6.61 1.31
C GLN A 382 -32.33 7.24 -0.07
N ASN A 383 -31.12 7.31 -0.62
CA ASN A 383 -30.90 7.85 -1.97
C ASN A 383 -31.49 6.95 -3.06
N GLU A 384 -31.40 5.63 -2.91
CA GLU A 384 -32.02 4.67 -3.84
C GLU A 384 -33.56 4.84 -3.86
N ILE A 385 -34.17 5.03 -2.69
CA ILE A 385 -35.62 5.31 -2.57
C ILE A 385 -35.95 6.66 -3.25
N LEU A 386 -35.15 7.70 -3.00
CA LEU A 386 -35.38 9.02 -3.58
C LEU A 386 -35.19 9.04 -5.11
N GLU A 387 -34.29 8.22 -5.64
CA GLU A 387 -34.11 8.08 -7.10
C GLU A 387 -35.30 7.34 -7.72
N GLN A 388 -35.82 6.31 -7.07
CA GLN A 388 -37.03 5.61 -7.49
C GLN A 388 -38.24 6.56 -7.47
N ASP A 389 -38.42 7.36 -6.43
CA ASP A 389 -39.50 8.35 -6.33
C ASP A 389 -39.40 9.43 -7.40
N LYS A 390 -38.17 9.87 -7.78
CA LYS A 390 -37.97 10.81 -8.88
C LYS A 390 -38.34 10.21 -10.24
N ASP A 391 -37.95 8.95 -10.48
CA ASP A 391 -38.29 8.24 -11.70
C ASP A 391 -39.80 8.06 -11.85
N ILE A 392 -40.48 7.68 -10.75
CA ILE A 392 -41.94 7.59 -10.69
C ILE A 392 -42.59 8.95 -10.94
N SER A 393 -42.10 10.01 -10.30
CA SER A 393 -42.62 11.37 -10.49
C SER A 393 -42.46 11.86 -11.91
N GLN A 394 -41.33 11.59 -12.57
CA GLN A 394 -41.12 11.94 -13.99
C GLN A 394 -42.05 11.17 -14.92
N LYS A 395 -42.26 9.87 -14.67
CA LYS A 395 -43.20 9.03 -15.43
C LYS A 395 -44.65 9.55 -15.28
N VAL A 396 -45.05 9.90 -14.06
CA VAL A 396 -46.38 10.47 -13.79
C VAL A 396 -46.56 11.81 -14.52
N MET A 397 -45.55 12.69 -14.48
CA MET A 397 -45.62 13.98 -15.21
C MET A 397 -45.72 13.80 -16.74
N ALA A 398 -44.90 12.90 -17.29
CA ALA A 398 -44.91 12.62 -18.73
C ALA A 398 -46.26 12.05 -19.18
N GLU A 399 -46.85 11.14 -18.39
CA GLU A 399 -48.16 10.56 -18.71
C GLU A 399 -49.31 11.59 -18.54
N ALA A 400 -49.25 12.44 -17.50
CA ALA A 400 -50.21 13.51 -17.31
C ALA A 400 -50.17 14.50 -18.49
N PHE A 401 -48.99 14.82 -19.00
CA PHE A 401 -48.84 15.72 -20.17
C PHE A 401 -49.47 15.13 -21.43
N LYS A 402 -49.30 13.82 -21.68
CA LYS A 402 -49.99 13.10 -22.77
C LYS A 402 -51.51 13.12 -22.62
N LEU A 403 -52.02 12.95 -21.40
CA LEU A 403 -53.47 12.97 -21.13
C LEU A 403 -54.08 14.36 -21.33
N ILE A 404 -53.35 15.43 -21.01
CA ILE A 404 -53.76 16.81 -21.30
C ILE A 404 -53.82 17.03 -22.81
N GLN A 405 -52.79 16.63 -23.55
CA GLN A 405 -52.74 16.83 -25.01
C GLN A 405 -53.81 16.00 -25.77
N ASN A 406 -54.01 14.76 -25.38
CA ASN A 406 -54.86 13.86 -26.15
C ASN A 406 -56.35 13.87 -25.73
N LYS A 407 -56.66 14.23 -24.47
CA LYS A 407 -58.02 14.20 -23.94
C LYS A 407 -58.54 15.52 -23.42
N GLY A 408 -57.73 16.60 -23.48
CA GLY A 408 -58.15 17.93 -23.02
C GLY A 408 -58.48 18.04 -21.54
N LEU A 409 -57.90 17.14 -20.71
CA LEU A 409 -58.17 17.09 -19.25
C LEU A 409 -57.53 18.30 -18.55
N THR A 410 -58.11 18.72 -17.43
CA THR A 410 -57.45 19.66 -16.54
C THR A 410 -56.20 19.08 -15.93
N THR A 411 -55.25 19.90 -15.54
CA THR A 411 -53.96 19.49 -14.97
C THR A 411 -54.14 18.56 -13.77
N THR A 412 -55.11 18.83 -12.91
CA THR A 412 -55.41 18.07 -11.72
C THR A 412 -56.01 16.70 -12.03
N GLU A 413 -56.88 16.60 -13.01
CA GLU A 413 -57.51 15.34 -13.45
C GLU A 413 -56.50 14.47 -14.19
N ALA A 414 -55.67 15.06 -15.04
CA ALA A 414 -54.58 14.36 -15.74
C ALA A 414 -53.56 13.77 -14.79
N GLN A 415 -53.17 14.47 -13.74
CA GLN A 415 -52.27 13.95 -12.72
C GLN A 415 -52.87 12.78 -11.96
N LYS A 416 -54.12 12.84 -11.53
CA LYS A 416 -54.82 11.74 -10.85
C LYS A 416 -54.91 10.48 -11.72
N GLN A 417 -55.24 10.64 -13.01
CA GLN A 417 -55.29 9.50 -13.94
C GLN A 417 -53.88 8.93 -14.25
N ALA A 418 -52.87 9.79 -14.42
CA ALA A 418 -51.50 9.36 -14.63
C ALA A 418 -50.97 8.51 -13.45
N ILE A 419 -51.23 8.92 -12.21
CA ILE A 419 -50.86 8.16 -10.99
C ILE A 419 -51.50 6.75 -11.01
N MET A 420 -52.80 6.65 -11.36
CA MET A 420 -53.49 5.37 -11.46
C MET A 420 -52.91 4.43 -12.54
N ILE A 421 -52.54 5.02 -13.69
CA ILE A 421 -51.96 4.27 -14.82
C ILE A 421 -50.60 3.73 -14.44
N ILE A 422 -49.70 4.56 -13.87
CA ILE A 422 -48.38 4.19 -13.47
C ILE A 422 -48.41 3.15 -12.35
N ALA A 423 -49.26 3.29 -11.34
CA ALA A 423 -49.46 2.33 -10.29
C ALA A 423 -49.91 0.96 -10.80
N LYS A 424 -50.83 0.89 -11.77
CA LYS A 424 -51.24 -0.35 -12.43
C LYS A 424 -50.10 -1.01 -13.20
N GLN A 425 -49.30 -0.22 -13.93
CA GLN A 425 -48.14 -0.74 -14.65
C GLN A 425 -47.08 -1.33 -13.71
N GLN A 426 -46.81 -0.70 -12.59
CA GLN A 426 -45.88 -1.24 -11.59
C GLN A 426 -46.40 -2.54 -10.96
N MET A 427 -47.65 -2.66 -10.64
CA MET A 427 -48.25 -3.89 -10.12
C MET A 427 -48.18 -5.06 -11.12
N GLN A 428 -48.22 -4.79 -12.42
CA GLN A 428 -48.11 -5.80 -13.46
C GLN A 428 -46.65 -6.24 -13.67
N THR A 429 -45.69 -5.34 -13.49
CA THR A 429 -44.27 -5.65 -13.60
C THR A 429 -43.81 -6.50 -12.43
N THR A 430 -44.25 -6.17 -11.20
CA THR A 430 -43.93 -6.95 -9.98
C THR A 430 -44.51 -8.37 -10.02
N LYS A 431 -45.68 -8.57 -10.65
CA LYS A 431 -46.25 -9.91 -10.84
C LYS A 431 -45.49 -10.78 -11.84
N LYS A 432 -44.83 -10.18 -12.84
CA LYS A 432 -44.04 -10.90 -13.84
C LYS A 432 -42.62 -11.27 -13.34
N GLU A 433 -42.15 -10.63 -12.30
CA GLU A 433 -40.84 -10.93 -11.69
C GLU A 433 -40.94 -11.97 -10.55
N THR A 434 -42.16 -12.30 -10.14
CA THR A 434 -42.46 -13.33 -9.10
C THR A 434 -43.05 -14.63 -9.63
N GLU A 435 -43.27 -14.77 -10.92
CA GLU A 435 -43.52 -16.01 -11.69
C GLU A 435 -42.24 -16.46 -12.43
#